data_ba3726e7d8fadae47eb2f8357991dd0e
#
_entry.id   ba3726e7d8fadae47eb2f8357991dd0e
#
_cell.length_a   1.000
_cell.length_b   1.000
_cell.length_c   1.000
_cell.angle_alpha   90.00
_cell.angle_beta   90.00
_cell.angle_gamma   90.00
#
_symmetry.space_group_name_H-M   'P 1'
#
loop_
_entity.id
_entity.type
_entity.pdbx_description
1 polymer ?
#
loop_
_entity_poly.entity_id
_entity_poly.type
_entity_poly.pdbx_seq_one_letter_code
_entity_poly.pdbx_strand_id
1 'polypeptide(L)'
;MTSGSIGIAPSREEARDLSARYNVISVAHTFLDDTETPVSAFLKLRQPAGCFLLESAEQGVRLGRYSFLGIKAWESVRLFGDTVTVRRGGVDTEQSLAANGGDPFAFMARHLGRYRAPELEGMPPFVGGAVGYFGYDCVRHVEHLPDGLSAGLGLPDMAFLLTDVIVVFDHLQHRSEEHTSELQSHS
;
A
#
# COMPACT_ATOMS: atom_id res chain seq x y z
N MET A 1 21.03 13.95 -9.93
CA MET A 1 20.68 14.69 -8.69
C MET A 1 19.45 15.52 -8.99
N THR A 2 18.27 14.99 -8.89
CA THR A 2 17.01 15.73 -9.04
C THR A 2 16.63 16.21 -7.65
N SER A 3 16.84 17.49 -7.39
CA SER A 3 16.30 18.21 -6.24
C SER A 3 14.80 17.92 -6.18
N GLY A 4 14.32 17.28 -5.14
CA GLY A 4 12.89 17.05 -4.91
C GLY A 4 12.22 18.43 -4.83
N SER A 5 11.52 18.81 -5.89
CA SER A 5 10.79 20.06 -5.91
C SER A 5 9.66 19.94 -4.91
N ILE A 6 9.66 20.79 -3.89
CA ILE A 6 8.50 20.98 -3.01
C ILE A 6 7.34 21.41 -3.91
N GLY A 7 6.30 20.58 -4.01
CA GLY A 7 5.18 20.87 -4.89
C GLY A 7 4.30 19.67 -5.17
N ILE A 8 3.34 19.89 -6.03
CA ILE A 8 2.39 18.86 -6.49
C ILE A 8 2.89 18.29 -7.83
N ALA A 9 3.01 16.97 -7.92
CA ALA A 9 3.35 16.24 -9.14
C ALA A 9 2.43 15.00 -9.31
N PRO A 10 2.02 14.66 -10.55
CA PRO A 10 2.14 15.47 -11.76
C PRO A 10 1.28 16.75 -11.70
N SER A 11 1.57 17.69 -12.60
CA SER A 11 0.72 18.87 -12.79
C SER A 11 -0.69 18.48 -13.25
N ARG A 12 -1.64 19.42 -13.15
CA ARG A 12 -3.02 19.18 -13.59
C ARG A 12 -3.11 18.87 -15.11
N GLU A 13 -2.24 19.45 -15.92
CA GLU A 13 -2.20 19.22 -17.36
C GLU A 13 -1.65 17.82 -17.65
N GLU A 14 -0.53 17.45 -17.08
CA GLU A 14 0.05 16.11 -17.19
C GLU A 14 -0.91 15.02 -16.70
N ALA A 15 -1.58 15.23 -15.56
CA ALA A 15 -2.58 14.29 -15.06
C ALA A 15 -3.76 14.11 -16.03
N ARG A 16 -4.20 15.19 -16.70
CA ARG A 16 -5.24 15.13 -17.72
C ARG A 16 -4.79 14.31 -18.92
N ASP A 17 -3.58 14.50 -19.41
CA ASP A 17 -3.05 13.77 -20.56
C ASP A 17 -2.89 12.27 -20.23
N LEU A 18 -2.42 11.97 -19.02
CA LEU A 18 -2.32 10.59 -18.52
C LEU A 18 -3.68 9.91 -18.42
N SER A 19 -4.73 10.65 -18.07
CA SER A 19 -6.10 10.11 -17.92
C SER A 19 -6.70 9.54 -19.21
N ALA A 20 -6.14 9.87 -20.37
CA ALA A 20 -6.54 9.27 -21.65
C ALA A 20 -6.14 7.80 -21.77
N ARG A 21 -5.11 7.35 -21.02
CA ARG A 21 -4.55 5.99 -21.11
C ARG A 21 -4.67 5.20 -19.81
N TYR A 22 -4.70 5.88 -18.68
CA TYR A 22 -4.70 5.30 -17.35
C TYR A 22 -5.98 5.66 -16.61
N ASN A 23 -6.45 4.77 -15.74
CA ASN A 23 -7.66 5.00 -14.93
C ASN A 23 -7.32 5.25 -13.44
N VAL A 24 -6.04 5.17 -13.09
CA VAL A 24 -5.50 5.59 -11.79
C VAL A 24 -4.28 6.47 -12.05
N ILE A 25 -4.22 7.64 -11.41
CA ILE A 25 -3.09 8.55 -11.50
C ILE A 25 -2.73 8.97 -10.08
N SER A 26 -1.52 8.62 -9.66
CA SER A 26 -1.00 9.05 -8.37
C SER A 26 -0.61 10.51 -8.44
N VAL A 27 -1.08 11.30 -7.48
CA VAL A 27 -0.71 12.71 -7.32
C VAL A 27 -0.01 12.85 -5.97
N ALA A 28 1.22 13.30 -5.95
CA ALA A 28 2.00 13.50 -4.75
C ALA A 28 2.17 14.98 -4.41
N HIS A 29 2.14 15.27 -3.13
CA HIS A 29 2.58 16.54 -2.57
C HIS A 29 3.73 16.28 -1.62
N THR A 30 4.90 16.84 -1.94
CA THR A 30 6.11 16.69 -1.11
C THR A 30 6.28 17.93 -0.24
N PHE A 31 6.54 17.72 1.03
CA PHE A 31 6.84 18.77 2.02
C PHE A 31 7.86 18.26 3.03
N LEU A 32 8.54 19.17 3.68
CA LEU A 32 9.48 18.86 4.77
C LEU A 32 8.71 18.89 6.10
N ASP A 33 8.94 17.89 6.92
CA ASP A 33 8.40 17.81 8.28
C ASP A 33 9.42 17.14 9.21
N ASP A 34 10.03 17.95 10.08
CA ASP A 34 11.05 17.52 11.03
C ASP A 34 10.44 17.16 12.41
N THR A 35 9.13 17.30 12.57
CA THR A 35 8.45 17.16 13.86
C THR A 35 7.72 15.83 14.03
N GLU A 36 7.46 15.12 12.94
CA GLU A 36 6.67 13.89 12.96
C GLU A 36 7.54 12.66 12.68
N THR A 37 7.23 11.59 13.40
CA THR A 37 7.69 10.24 13.08
C THR A 37 6.58 9.46 12.36
N PRO A 38 6.89 8.39 11.60
CA PRO A 38 5.86 7.55 11.00
C PRO A 38 4.81 7.07 12.00
N VAL A 39 5.24 6.68 13.20
CA VAL A 39 4.35 6.21 14.27
C VAL A 39 3.48 7.35 14.80
N SER A 40 4.05 8.53 15.07
CA SER A 40 3.27 9.67 15.58
C SER A 40 2.24 10.15 14.56
N ALA A 41 2.63 10.24 13.30
CA ALA A 41 1.73 10.57 12.19
C ALA A 41 0.62 9.52 12.04
N PHE A 42 0.97 8.22 12.11
CA PHE A 42 -0.02 7.15 12.04
C PHE A 42 -1.04 7.24 13.18
N LEU A 43 -0.60 7.46 14.41
CA LEU A 43 -1.50 7.60 15.56
C LEU A 43 -2.47 8.77 15.42
N LYS A 44 -2.05 9.86 14.78
CA LYS A 44 -2.89 11.05 14.54
C LYS A 44 -3.88 10.84 13.39
N LEU A 45 -3.46 10.13 12.34
CA LEU A 45 -4.20 10.04 11.08
C LEU A 45 -5.05 8.77 10.96
N ARG A 46 -4.75 7.71 11.73
CA ARG A 46 -5.42 6.41 11.63
C ARG A 46 -6.92 6.52 11.83
N GLN A 47 -7.65 5.75 11.06
CA GLN A 47 -9.07 5.50 11.22
C GLN A 47 -9.30 4.26 12.09
N PRO A 48 -10.51 4.04 12.64
CA PRO A 48 -10.83 2.85 13.43
C PRO A 48 -10.60 1.51 12.70
N ALA A 49 -10.67 1.52 11.36
CA ALA A 49 -10.41 0.36 10.52
C ALA A 49 -9.91 0.78 9.13
N GLY A 50 -9.25 -0.14 8.44
CA GLY A 50 -8.80 0.07 7.06
C GLY A 50 -7.58 1.00 6.94
N CYS A 51 -6.69 0.98 7.91
CA CYS A 51 -5.41 1.68 7.89
C CYS A 51 -4.25 0.72 8.19
N PHE A 52 -3.04 1.09 7.77
CA PHE A 52 -1.82 0.32 8.03
C PHE A 52 -0.60 1.23 8.15
N LEU A 53 0.42 0.72 8.82
CA LEU A 53 1.77 1.29 8.86
C LEU A 53 2.74 0.18 8.45
N LEU A 54 3.53 0.43 7.43
CA LEU A 54 4.61 -0.45 6.98
C LEU A 54 5.93 0.24 7.25
N GLU A 55 6.74 -0.36 8.11
CA GLU A 55 8.09 0.08 8.42
C GLU A 55 9.07 -1.06 8.22
N SER A 56 10.25 -0.77 7.67
CA SER A 56 11.31 -1.76 7.59
C SER A 56 12.13 -1.75 8.87
N ALA A 57 12.31 -2.93 9.47
CA ALA A 57 13.20 -3.12 10.63
C ALA A 57 14.69 -3.19 10.23
N GLU A 58 15.01 -3.35 8.96
CA GLU A 58 16.40 -3.45 8.49
C GLU A 58 17.02 -2.06 8.31
N GLN A 59 18.09 -1.80 9.06
CA GLN A 59 18.93 -0.61 8.90
C GLN A 59 19.86 -0.80 7.69
N GLY A 60 19.35 -0.52 6.49
CA GLY A 60 20.12 -0.58 5.25
C GLY A 60 19.63 0.44 4.22
N VAL A 61 20.57 1.02 3.48
CA VAL A 61 20.35 2.12 2.51
C VAL A 61 19.30 1.80 1.42
N ARG A 62 18.94 0.52 1.24
CA ARG A 62 17.96 0.10 0.22
C ARG A 62 16.61 -0.33 0.77
N LEU A 63 16.53 -0.97 1.94
CA LEU A 63 15.30 -1.56 2.47
C LEU A 63 14.62 -0.69 3.54
N GLY A 64 15.40 0.09 4.32
CA GLY A 64 14.89 0.96 5.39
C GLY A 64 14.61 2.40 4.97
N ARG A 65 14.59 2.72 3.66
CA ARG A 65 14.46 4.10 3.20
C ARG A 65 13.08 4.70 3.44
N TYR A 66 12.03 3.90 3.32
CA TYR A 66 10.67 4.43 3.34
C TYR A 66 9.83 3.78 4.44
N SER A 67 8.95 4.58 5.06
CA SER A 67 7.78 4.11 5.79
C SER A 67 6.52 4.54 5.07
N PHE A 68 5.52 3.65 5.01
CA PHE A 68 4.27 3.87 4.30
C PHE A 68 3.09 3.78 5.25
N LEU A 69 2.25 4.81 5.26
CA LEU A 69 1.04 4.88 6.04
C LEU A 69 -0.17 4.91 5.10
N GLY A 70 -0.99 3.86 5.11
CA GLY A 70 -2.32 3.89 4.50
C GLY A 70 -3.31 4.41 5.53
N ILE A 71 -3.91 5.57 5.25
CA ILE A 71 -4.76 6.26 6.22
C ILE A 71 -6.17 5.70 6.20
N LYS A 72 -6.68 5.38 5.02
CA LYS A 72 -8.04 4.92 4.80
C LYS A 72 -8.10 3.99 3.59
N ALA A 73 -8.68 2.81 3.78
CA ALA A 73 -9.02 1.96 2.66
C ALA A 73 -10.37 2.39 2.07
N TRP A 74 -10.41 2.59 0.76
CA TRP A 74 -11.64 2.86 0.02
C TRP A 74 -12.33 1.57 -0.42
N GLU A 75 -11.56 0.48 -0.49
CA GLU A 75 -12.03 -0.87 -0.78
C GLU A 75 -11.31 -1.88 0.11
N SER A 76 -11.99 -2.94 0.53
CA SER A 76 -11.38 -4.11 1.14
C SER A 76 -11.90 -5.38 0.48
N VAL A 77 -11.02 -6.38 0.36
CA VAL A 77 -11.33 -7.70 -0.18
C VAL A 77 -11.00 -8.74 0.87
N ARG A 78 -11.95 -9.61 1.20
CA ARG A 78 -11.76 -10.70 2.18
C ARG A 78 -12.28 -12.00 1.61
N LEU A 79 -11.60 -13.08 1.92
CA LEU A 79 -12.02 -14.46 1.58
C LEU A 79 -12.22 -15.25 2.87
N PHE A 80 -13.36 -15.89 3.00
CA PHE A 80 -13.66 -16.92 4.00
C PHE A 80 -14.18 -18.16 3.27
N GLY A 81 -13.40 -19.24 3.25
CA GLY A 81 -13.73 -20.43 2.49
C GLY A 81 -13.96 -20.12 1.01
N ASP A 82 -15.19 -20.26 0.52
CA ASP A 82 -15.55 -19.94 -0.87
C ASP A 82 -16.12 -18.51 -1.05
N THR A 83 -16.38 -17.79 0.03
CA THR A 83 -17.02 -16.47 -0.06
C THR A 83 -16.00 -15.33 -0.10
N VAL A 84 -15.92 -14.67 -1.25
CA VAL A 84 -15.18 -13.42 -1.40
C VAL A 84 -16.12 -12.26 -1.15
N THR A 85 -15.82 -11.45 -0.14
CA THR A 85 -16.52 -10.20 0.16
C THR A 85 -15.69 -9.02 -0.28
N VAL A 86 -16.21 -8.21 -1.20
CA VAL A 86 -15.63 -6.92 -1.60
C VAL A 86 -16.46 -5.81 -0.98
N ARG A 87 -15.86 -5.03 -0.09
CA ARG A 87 -16.48 -3.85 0.54
C ARG A 87 -15.96 -2.59 -0.11
N ARG A 88 -16.87 -1.80 -0.68
CA ARG A 88 -16.57 -0.50 -1.28
C ARG A 88 -17.58 0.54 -0.84
N GLY A 89 -17.10 1.67 -0.29
CA GLY A 89 -17.99 2.76 0.15
C GLY A 89 -19.01 2.32 1.22
N GLY A 90 -18.69 1.30 2.03
CA GLY A 90 -19.59 0.76 3.06
C GLY A 90 -20.59 -0.29 2.55
N VAL A 91 -20.57 -0.62 1.26
CA VAL A 91 -21.44 -1.64 0.65
C VAL A 91 -20.63 -2.92 0.44
N ASP A 92 -21.16 -4.04 0.92
CA ASP A 92 -20.58 -5.37 0.73
C ASP A 92 -21.20 -6.04 -0.51
N THR A 93 -20.34 -6.61 -1.35
CA THR A 93 -20.72 -7.46 -2.46
C THR A 93 -20.05 -8.82 -2.27
N GLU A 94 -20.85 -9.88 -2.25
CA GLU A 94 -20.35 -11.24 -2.07
C GLU A 94 -20.38 -12.00 -3.39
N GLN A 95 -19.38 -12.85 -3.59
CA GLN A 95 -19.27 -13.72 -4.74
C GLN A 95 -18.53 -15.01 -4.38
N SER A 96 -18.86 -16.12 -5.06
CA SER A 96 -18.18 -17.39 -4.88
C SER A 96 -16.80 -17.34 -5.54
N LEU A 97 -15.77 -17.78 -4.83
CA LEU A 97 -14.43 -17.95 -5.37
C LEU A 97 -14.41 -19.05 -6.43
N ALA A 98 -15.10 -20.18 -6.17
CA ALA A 98 -15.21 -21.30 -7.11
C ALA A 98 -15.85 -20.88 -8.43
N ALA A 99 -16.92 -20.07 -8.40
CA ALA A 99 -17.53 -19.51 -9.60
C ALA A 99 -16.59 -18.53 -10.35
N ASN A 100 -15.56 -18.03 -9.68
CA ASN A 100 -14.53 -17.14 -10.23
C ASN A 100 -13.19 -17.85 -10.52
N GLY A 101 -13.20 -19.15 -10.67
CA GLY A 101 -12.04 -19.97 -11.03
C GLY A 101 -11.32 -20.63 -9.87
N GLY A 102 -11.81 -20.48 -8.62
CA GLY A 102 -11.34 -21.21 -7.44
C GLY A 102 -9.95 -20.85 -6.90
N ASP A 103 -9.26 -19.89 -7.50
CA ASP A 103 -7.91 -19.50 -7.13
C ASP A 103 -7.88 -18.06 -6.58
N PRO A 104 -7.54 -17.87 -5.28
CA PRO A 104 -7.52 -16.56 -4.65
C PRO A 104 -6.41 -15.65 -5.21
N PHE A 105 -5.30 -16.21 -5.66
CA PHE A 105 -4.20 -15.43 -6.24
C PHE A 105 -4.61 -14.87 -7.60
N ALA A 106 -5.17 -15.72 -8.46
CA ALA A 106 -5.70 -15.30 -9.76
C ALA A 106 -6.89 -14.34 -9.60
N PHE A 107 -7.72 -14.52 -8.58
CA PHE A 107 -8.79 -13.57 -8.23
C PHE A 107 -8.22 -12.18 -7.96
N MET A 108 -7.24 -12.06 -7.04
CA MET A 108 -6.62 -10.77 -6.71
C MET A 108 -5.88 -10.17 -7.89
N ALA A 109 -5.17 -10.96 -8.69
CA ALA A 109 -4.50 -10.49 -9.89
C ALA A 109 -5.48 -9.85 -10.89
N ARG A 110 -6.63 -10.51 -11.16
CA ARG A 110 -7.69 -9.94 -12.00
C ARG A 110 -8.34 -8.72 -11.37
N HIS A 111 -8.54 -8.74 -10.05
CA HIS A 111 -9.14 -7.63 -9.31
C HIS A 111 -8.28 -6.37 -9.41
N LEU A 112 -6.97 -6.50 -9.22
CA LEU A 112 -6.01 -5.41 -9.32
C LEU A 112 -5.73 -5.01 -10.77
N GLY A 113 -5.74 -5.96 -11.71
CA GLY A 113 -5.52 -5.71 -13.14
C GLY A 113 -6.53 -4.76 -13.80
N ARG A 114 -7.63 -4.43 -13.11
CA ARG A 114 -8.59 -3.39 -13.55
C ARG A 114 -8.03 -1.97 -13.39
N TYR A 115 -7.02 -1.80 -12.53
CA TYR A 115 -6.39 -0.51 -12.25
C TYR A 115 -5.12 -0.39 -13.07
N ARG A 116 -5.08 0.61 -13.93
CA ARG A 116 -3.94 0.93 -14.79
C ARG A 116 -3.39 2.27 -14.36
N ALA A 117 -2.19 2.27 -13.79
CA ALA A 117 -1.47 3.45 -13.35
C ALA A 117 -0.19 3.64 -14.17
N PRO A 118 0.23 4.87 -14.46
CA PRO A 118 1.55 5.14 -15.04
C PRO A 118 2.65 4.93 -14.00
N GLU A 119 3.82 4.53 -14.47
CA GLU A 119 5.04 4.72 -13.68
C GLU A 119 5.48 6.18 -13.83
N LEU A 120 5.64 6.87 -12.71
CA LEU A 120 6.05 8.27 -12.65
C LEU A 120 7.44 8.36 -12.01
N GLU A 121 8.36 9.02 -12.71
CA GLU A 121 9.72 9.22 -12.24
C GLU A 121 9.73 10.05 -10.94
N GLY A 122 10.60 9.69 -10.00
CA GLY A 122 10.72 10.37 -8.70
C GLY A 122 9.69 9.99 -7.65
N MET A 123 8.72 9.15 -7.98
CA MET A 123 7.77 8.63 -7.00
C MET A 123 8.39 7.52 -6.13
N PRO A 124 7.93 7.36 -4.87
CA PRO A 124 8.29 6.21 -4.04
C PRO A 124 7.86 4.90 -4.70
N PRO A 125 8.48 3.75 -4.32
CA PRO A 125 8.18 2.46 -4.94
C PRO A 125 6.74 1.96 -4.68
N PHE A 126 6.06 2.50 -3.69
CA PHE A 126 4.66 2.20 -3.39
C PHE A 126 3.87 3.51 -3.28
N VAL A 127 3.00 3.75 -4.24
CA VAL A 127 2.17 4.96 -4.35
C VAL A 127 0.68 4.66 -4.33
N GLY A 128 0.30 3.40 -4.14
CA GLY A 128 -1.08 2.91 -4.10
C GLY A 128 -1.14 1.43 -4.43
N GLY A 129 -2.32 0.83 -4.27
CA GLY A 129 -2.53 -0.58 -4.53
C GLY A 129 -3.17 -1.30 -3.37
N ALA A 130 -2.85 -2.57 -3.20
CA ALA A 130 -3.40 -3.43 -2.17
C ALA A 130 -2.33 -3.82 -1.14
N VAL A 131 -2.65 -3.68 0.13
CA VAL A 131 -1.85 -4.16 1.26
C VAL A 131 -2.67 -5.18 2.04
N GLY A 132 -2.09 -6.33 2.34
CA GLY A 132 -2.80 -7.39 3.02
C GLY A 132 -2.02 -8.69 3.06
N TYR A 133 -2.73 -9.80 3.16
CA TYR A 133 -2.13 -11.11 3.25
C TYR A 133 -2.96 -12.19 2.54
N PHE A 134 -2.26 -13.22 2.12
CA PHE A 134 -2.81 -14.55 1.92
C PHE A 134 -2.44 -15.38 3.14
N GLY A 135 -3.43 -15.95 3.81
CA GLY A 135 -3.23 -16.87 4.92
C GLY A 135 -2.50 -18.14 4.46
N TYR A 136 -1.92 -18.87 5.42
CA TYR A 136 -1.16 -20.08 5.11
C TYR A 136 -2.00 -21.10 4.34
N ASP A 137 -3.28 -21.25 4.68
CA ASP A 137 -4.16 -22.21 4.03
C ASP A 137 -4.47 -21.90 2.55
N CYS A 138 -4.16 -20.71 2.06
CA CYS A 138 -4.19 -20.43 0.61
C CYS A 138 -3.24 -21.33 -0.20
N VAL A 139 -2.23 -21.93 0.43
CA VAL A 139 -1.35 -22.93 -0.21
C VAL A 139 -2.14 -24.13 -0.74
N ARG A 140 -3.31 -24.45 -0.17
CA ARG A 140 -4.18 -25.55 -0.62
C ARG A 140 -4.78 -25.34 -2.01
N HIS A 141 -4.75 -24.11 -2.52
CA HIS A 141 -5.13 -23.82 -3.90
C HIS A 141 -3.98 -24.08 -4.90
N VAL A 142 -2.75 -24.27 -4.41
CA VAL A 142 -1.56 -24.54 -5.22
C VAL A 142 -1.08 -25.99 -5.05
N GLU A 143 -1.18 -26.52 -3.82
CA GLU A 143 -0.69 -27.86 -3.48
C GLU A 143 -1.77 -28.71 -2.83
N HIS A 144 -1.73 -30.01 -3.09
CA HIS A 144 -2.64 -30.97 -2.47
C HIS A 144 -2.12 -31.34 -1.07
N LEU A 145 -2.69 -30.72 -0.05
CA LEU A 145 -2.34 -31.00 1.35
C LEU A 145 -3.43 -31.83 2.01
N PRO A 146 -3.07 -32.79 2.91
CA PRO A 146 -4.04 -33.58 3.66
C PRO A 146 -4.97 -32.68 4.50
N ASP A 147 -6.25 -33.03 4.53
CA ASP A 147 -7.21 -32.43 5.45
C ASP A 147 -6.93 -32.91 6.87
N GLY A 148 -6.75 -32.01 7.83
CA GLY A 148 -6.45 -32.51 9.16
C GLY A 148 -6.41 -31.54 10.32
N LEU A 149 -6.48 -30.25 10.13
CA LEU A 149 -6.47 -29.31 11.23
C LEU A 149 -7.68 -28.37 11.13
N SER A 150 -8.70 -28.70 11.89
CA SER A 150 -9.85 -27.82 12.10
C SER A 150 -9.62 -26.91 13.30
N ALA A 151 -10.22 -25.77 13.27
CA ALA A 151 -10.23 -24.65 14.20
C ALA A 151 -9.21 -23.57 13.87
N GLY A 152 -9.43 -22.89 12.75
CA GLY A 152 -8.80 -21.62 12.48
C GLY A 152 -9.21 -20.57 13.51
N LEU A 153 -8.42 -19.52 13.61
CA LEU A 153 -8.66 -18.35 14.48
C LEU A 153 -9.91 -17.53 14.05
N GLY A 154 -10.67 -18.00 13.07
CA GLY A 154 -11.79 -17.24 12.49
C GLY A 154 -11.34 -16.02 11.68
N LEU A 155 -10.07 -16.03 11.23
CA LEU A 155 -9.53 -15.00 10.36
C LEU A 155 -9.82 -15.33 8.89
N PRO A 156 -9.90 -14.31 8.02
CA PRO A 156 -10.00 -14.53 6.59
C PRO A 156 -8.83 -15.33 6.04
N ASP A 157 -9.09 -16.21 5.06
CA ASP A 157 -8.06 -16.91 4.30
C ASP A 157 -7.23 -15.91 3.47
N MET A 158 -7.86 -14.82 3.05
CA MET A 158 -7.23 -13.70 2.35
C MET A 158 -7.86 -12.40 2.83
N ALA A 159 -7.06 -11.37 3.08
CA ALA A 159 -7.56 -10.03 3.38
C ALA A 159 -6.64 -8.97 2.80
N PHE A 160 -7.21 -8.05 2.02
CA PHE A 160 -6.51 -6.92 1.40
C PHE A 160 -7.27 -5.61 1.61
N LEU A 161 -6.53 -4.54 1.80
CA LEU A 161 -6.99 -3.16 1.84
C LEU A 161 -6.46 -2.44 0.60
N LEU A 162 -7.33 -1.81 -0.16
CA LEU A 162 -6.96 -0.92 -1.26
C LEU A 162 -7.07 0.51 -0.76
N THR A 163 -5.96 1.25 -0.84
CA THR A 163 -5.89 2.62 -0.34
C THR A 163 -5.60 3.60 -1.47
N ASP A 164 -6.19 4.77 -1.38
CA ASP A 164 -6.01 5.89 -2.30
C ASP A 164 -5.23 7.05 -1.66
N VAL A 165 -5.05 7.03 -0.35
CA VAL A 165 -4.27 8.04 0.38
C VAL A 165 -3.16 7.35 1.15
N ILE A 166 -1.92 7.66 0.77
CA ILE A 166 -0.71 7.14 1.40
C ILE A 166 0.16 8.32 1.83
N VAL A 167 0.63 8.30 3.07
CA VAL A 167 1.71 9.16 3.55
C VAL A 167 3.01 8.36 3.51
N VAL A 168 4.04 8.94 2.92
CA VAL A 168 5.35 8.29 2.75
C VAL A 168 6.40 9.13 3.47
N PHE A 169 7.14 8.50 4.36
CA PHE A 169 8.34 9.07 4.97
C PHE A 169 9.57 8.58 4.24
N ASP A 170 10.40 9.49 3.73
CA ASP A 170 11.69 9.20 3.12
C ASP A 170 12.82 9.49 4.13
N HIS A 171 13.29 8.46 4.79
CA HIS A 171 14.31 8.57 5.83
C HIS A 171 15.70 8.94 5.30
N LEU A 172 15.93 8.89 4.00
CA LEU A 172 17.22 9.20 3.42
C LEU A 172 17.47 10.73 3.38
N GLN A 173 16.43 11.52 3.17
CA GLN A 173 16.54 12.98 3.11
C GLN A 173 16.88 13.57 4.48
N HIS A 174 16.33 13.04 5.58
CA HIS A 174 16.69 13.49 6.92
C HIS A 174 18.15 13.20 7.30
N ARG A 175 18.74 12.09 6.83
CA ARG A 175 20.15 11.76 7.11
C ARG A 175 21.15 12.66 6.39
N SER A 176 20.82 13.19 5.22
CA SER A 176 21.71 14.08 4.46
C SER A 176 21.81 15.47 5.09
N GLU A 177 20.80 15.93 5.78
CA GLU A 177 20.80 17.23 6.47
C GLU A 177 21.56 17.19 7.79
N GLU A 178 21.42 16.13 8.59
CA GLU A 178 22.19 15.94 9.84
C GLU A 178 23.71 15.90 9.57
N HIS A 179 24.16 15.21 8.51
CA HIS A 179 25.57 15.18 8.14
C HIS A 179 26.12 16.51 7.66
N THR A 180 25.30 17.34 7.04
CA THR A 180 25.73 18.67 6.55
C THR A 180 25.89 19.66 7.71
N SER A 181 25.08 19.57 8.75
CA SER A 181 25.17 20.41 9.94
C SER A 181 26.39 20.09 10.82
N GLU A 182 26.80 18.82 10.92
CA GLU A 182 28.00 18.45 11.67
C GLU A 182 29.29 18.93 11.01
N LEU A 183 29.35 18.99 9.66
CA LEU A 183 30.54 19.52 8.94
C LEU A 183 30.69 21.02 9.03
N GLN A 184 29.62 21.77 9.34
CA GLN A 184 29.67 23.20 9.52
C GLN A 184 30.07 23.68 10.95
N SER A 185 30.00 22.76 11.94
CA SER A 185 30.36 23.09 13.33
C SER A 185 31.85 22.92 13.67
N HIS A 186 32.67 22.45 12.72
CA HIS A 186 34.10 22.20 12.90
C HIS A 186 35.03 23.08 12.00
N SER A 187 34.50 24.20 11.51
CA SER A 187 35.33 25.17 10.72
C SER A 187 35.62 26.44 11.50
#